data_26d3230f626de81de138c5b49224c4fc
#
_entry.id   26d3230f626de81de138c5b49224c4fc
#
_cell.length_a   1.000
_cell.length_b   1.000
_cell.length_c   1.000
_cell.angle_alpha   90.00
_cell.angle_beta   90.00
_cell.angle_gamma   90.00
#
_symmetry.space_group_name_H-M   'P 1'
#
loop_
_entity.id
_entity.type
_entity.pdbx_description
1 polymer ?
#
loop_
_entity_poly.entity_id
_entity_poly.type
_entity_poly.pdbx_seq_one_letter_code
_entity_poly.pdbx_strand_id
1 'polypeptide(L)'
;QCCPMPTAFLSTHTGGFTGFTFLDMTEELTKAAAHWKSLGLRFQAIYSGFLGSERQISIVADFIQDFRGPDTLVVVDPVMGDDGKAYQTYTPAMCAGMARLAELADVITPNLTEAAFLLGRNYQDLLDGGRALHNESALRHLAEELSLGRTRSVALTGAALAPGRTGAMCFDARTGRAEAVQTEFVAHPLHGTGDIFASVLTGALMRGDILKEAAAMAVDFIHACAVRTVDQNLSLQEGVDFEPLLGRLLPSRRKPEGS
;
A
#
# COMPACT_ATOMS: atom_id res chain seq x y z
N GLN A 1 10.34 -13.13 -10.14
CA GLN A 1 10.95 -12.03 -10.90
C GLN A 1 9.97 -10.85 -10.92
N CYS A 2 10.45 -9.61 -10.67
CA CYS A 2 9.65 -8.39 -10.75
C CYS A 2 9.83 -7.76 -12.13
N CYS A 3 8.74 -7.26 -12.72
CA CYS A 3 8.72 -6.49 -13.97
C CYS A 3 8.22 -5.07 -13.61
N PRO A 4 9.13 -4.10 -13.34
CA PRO A 4 8.72 -2.76 -13.00
C PRO A 4 8.12 -2.03 -14.19
N MET A 5 7.02 -1.31 -13.97
CA MET A 5 6.37 -0.43 -14.94
C MET A 5 6.36 0.98 -14.34
N PRO A 6 7.39 1.81 -14.59
CA PRO A 6 7.50 3.12 -13.97
C PRO A 6 6.42 4.07 -14.52
N THR A 7 5.69 4.72 -13.60
CA THR A 7 4.66 5.73 -13.92
C THR A 7 5.27 7.13 -14.07
N ALA A 8 6.33 7.40 -13.32
CA ALA A 8 7.13 8.60 -13.41
C ALA A 8 8.57 8.32 -12.98
N PHE A 9 9.50 9.13 -13.46
CA PHE A 9 10.85 9.23 -12.92
C PHE A 9 11.00 10.57 -12.19
N LEU A 10 11.39 10.51 -10.93
CA LEU A 10 11.72 11.66 -10.12
C LEU A 10 13.16 11.56 -9.65
N SER A 11 13.90 12.69 -9.65
CA SER A 11 15.28 12.71 -9.13
C SER A 11 15.35 12.52 -7.61
N THR A 12 14.28 12.89 -6.90
CA THR A 12 14.04 12.63 -5.47
C THR A 12 12.54 12.46 -5.26
N HIS A 13 12.12 11.90 -4.12
CA HIS A 13 10.72 11.96 -3.74
C HIS A 13 10.28 13.41 -3.44
N THR A 14 8.97 13.66 -3.37
CA THR A 14 8.39 14.99 -3.22
C THR A 14 8.27 15.46 -1.77
N GLY A 15 8.46 14.58 -0.80
CA GLY A 15 8.33 14.89 0.62
C GLY A 15 9.61 15.54 1.17
N GLY A 16 9.59 16.87 1.35
CA GLY A 16 10.71 17.62 1.93
C GLY A 16 11.81 18.04 0.96
N PHE A 17 11.81 17.56 -0.29
CA PHE A 17 12.73 18.01 -1.34
C PHE A 17 12.04 19.00 -2.29
N THR A 18 12.79 19.98 -2.78
CA THR A 18 12.35 20.94 -3.79
C THR A 18 13.29 20.93 -4.99
N GLY A 19 12.79 21.36 -6.16
CA GLY A 19 13.62 21.42 -7.38
C GLY A 19 13.97 20.09 -8.00
N PHE A 20 13.23 19.02 -7.65
CA PHE A 20 13.38 17.71 -8.29
C PHE A 20 12.94 17.75 -9.76
N THR A 21 13.55 16.89 -10.56
CA THR A 21 13.09 16.68 -11.94
C THR A 21 11.95 15.67 -11.96
N PHE A 22 11.01 15.86 -12.86
CA PHE A 22 9.88 14.97 -13.07
C PHE A 22 9.78 14.60 -14.56
N LEU A 23 9.80 13.31 -14.84
CA LEU A 23 9.55 12.78 -16.18
C LEU A 23 8.30 11.90 -16.14
N ASP A 24 7.26 12.31 -16.83
CA ASP A 24 6.05 11.51 -17.01
C ASP A 24 6.33 10.31 -17.94
N MET A 25 5.98 9.09 -17.48
CA MET A 25 6.21 7.85 -18.21
C MET A 25 4.91 7.29 -18.84
N THR A 26 3.84 8.08 -18.92
CA THR A 26 2.51 7.62 -19.37
C THR A 26 2.55 6.89 -20.72
N GLU A 27 3.29 7.44 -21.70
CA GLU A 27 3.40 6.81 -23.03
C GLU A 27 4.16 5.47 -22.97
N GLU A 28 5.12 5.35 -22.08
CA GLU A 28 5.90 4.11 -21.93
C GLU A 28 5.08 2.99 -21.27
N LEU A 29 4.11 3.31 -20.39
CA LEU A 29 3.20 2.32 -19.81
C LEU A 29 2.46 1.54 -20.91
N THR A 30 1.90 2.26 -21.89
CA THR A 30 1.15 1.66 -23.00
C THR A 30 2.05 0.80 -23.89
N LYS A 31 3.28 1.27 -24.16
CA LYS A 31 4.26 0.53 -24.97
C LYS A 31 4.72 -0.74 -24.26
N ALA A 32 5.01 -0.65 -22.95
CA ALA A 32 5.42 -1.80 -22.15
C ALA A 32 4.30 -2.85 -22.08
N ALA A 33 3.05 -2.42 -21.84
CA ALA A 33 1.89 -3.31 -21.81
C ALA A 33 1.71 -4.03 -23.15
N ALA A 34 1.76 -3.32 -24.27
CA ALA A 34 1.64 -3.89 -25.60
C ALA A 34 2.76 -4.90 -25.90
N HIS A 35 4.00 -4.56 -25.53
CA HIS A 35 5.14 -5.46 -25.70
C HIS A 35 5.00 -6.73 -24.84
N TRP A 36 4.68 -6.61 -23.58
CA TRP A 36 4.50 -7.78 -22.70
C TRP A 36 3.34 -8.67 -23.16
N LYS A 37 2.26 -8.07 -23.67
CA LYS A 37 1.15 -8.81 -24.27
C LYS A 37 1.60 -9.61 -25.50
N SER A 38 2.44 -9.01 -26.37
CA SER A 38 2.98 -9.68 -27.55
C SER A 38 3.91 -10.86 -27.20
N LEU A 39 4.57 -10.80 -26.04
CA LEU A 39 5.41 -11.87 -25.52
C LEU A 39 4.60 -12.96 -24.79
N GLY A 40 3.30 -12.78 -24.61
CA GLY A 40 2.45 -13.72 -23.88
C GLY A 40 2.79 -13.79 -22.37
N LEU A 41 3.34 -12.72 -21.79
CA LEU A 41 3.69 -12.70 -20.37
C LEU A 41 2.45 -12.88 -19.51
N ARG A 42 2.64 -13.57 -18.40
CA ARG A 42 1.63 -13.77 -17.35
C ARG A 42 2.23 -13.38 -16.01
N PHE A 43 1.40 -12.75 -15.17
CA PHE A 43 1.82 -12.27 -13.85
C PHE A 43 1.05 -13.02 -12.76
N GLN A 44 1.77 -13.49 -11.74
CA GLN A 44 1.17 -14.05 -10.53
C GLN A 44 0.63 -12.98 -9.62
N ALA A 45 1.21 -11.77 -9.67
CA ALA A 45 0.68 -10.59 -8.98
C ALA A 45 0.84 -9.34 -9.84
N ILE A 46 -0.11 -8.42 -9.69
CA ILE A 46 -0.05 -7.05 -10.21
C ILE A 46 -0.19 -6.13 -8.99
N TYR A 47 0.81 -5.27 -8.77
CA TYR A 47 0.79 -4.27 -7.71
C TYR A 47 0.83 -2.89 -8.34
N SER A 48 -0.11 -2.03 -7.94
CA SER A 48 -0.18 -0.63 -8.34
C SER A 48 -0.05 0.27 -7.12
N GLY A 49 0.86 1.26 -7.20
CA GLY A 49 1.05 2.34 -6.24
C GLY A 49 0.72 3.70 -6.86
N PHE A 50 1.64 4.67 -6.72
CA PHE A 50 1.44 6.04 -7.21
C PHE A 50 1.16 6.12 -8.71
N LEU A 51 0.10 6.86 -9.06
CA LEU A 51 -0.29 7.19 -10.43
C LEU A 51 -0.41 8.71 -10.60
N GLY A 52 0.24 9.26 -11.60
CA GLY A 52 0.40 10.71 -11.78
C GLY A 52 -0.73 11.39 -12.56
N SER A 53 -1.68 10.65 -13.15
CA SER A 53 -2.78 11.23 -13.94
C SER A 53 -3.96 10.28 -14.09
N GLU A 54 -5.15 10.81 -14.43
CA GLU A 54 -6.34 10.02 -14.77
C GLU A 54 -6.06 9.04 -15.93
N ARG A 55 -5.23 9.45 -16.89
CA ARG A 55 -4.83 8.59 -18.01
C ARG A 55 -4.01 7.40 -17.53
N GLN A 56 -3.09 7.58 -16.59
CA GLN A 56 -2.34 6.45 -16.00
C GLN A 56 -3.27 5.50 -15.24
N ILE A 57 -4.24 6.02 -14.50
CA ILE A 57 -5.24 5.20 -13.81
C ILE A 57 -6.00 4.33 -14.82
N SER A 58 -6.42 4.89 -15.94
CA SER A 58 -7.11 4.15 -17.00
C SER A 58 -6.20 3.09 -17.63
N ILE A 59 -4.96 3.41 -17.95
CA ILE A 59 -3.98 2.47 -18.52
C ILE A 59 -3.72 1.30 -17.55
N VAL A 60 -3.60 1.57 -16.25
CA VAL A 60 -3.39 0.51 -15.26
C VAL A 60 -4.65 -0.36 -15.09
N ALA A 61 -5.85 0.22 -15.16
CA ALA A 61 -7.10 -0.53 -15.16
C ALA A 61 -7.18 -1.49 -16.35
N ASP A 62 -6.87 -1.00 -17.56
CA ASP A 62 -6.80 -1.82 -18.79
C ASP A 62 -5.72 -2.90 -18.66
N PHE A 63 -4.56 -2.57 -18.09
CA PHE A 63 -3.49 -3.52 -17.85
C PHE A 63 -3.94 -4.66 -16.91
N ILE A 64 -4.63 -4.33 -15.82
CA ILE A 64 -5.19 -5.34 -14.92
C ILE A 64 -6.16 -6.25 -15.66
N GLN A 65 -7.06 -5.70 -16.48
CA GLN A 65 -8.01 -6.50 -17.26
C GLN A 65 -7.32 -7.40 -18.30
N ASP A 66 -6.28 -6.90 -18.95
CA ASP A 66 -5.53 -7.63 -19.99
C ASP A 66 -4.68 -8.78 -19.43
N PHE A 67 -4.12 -8.60 -18.23
CA PHE A 67 -3.13 -9.53 -17.67
C PHE A 67 -3.62 -10.34 -16.46
N ARG A 68 -4.82 -10.05 -15.96
CA ARG A 68 -5.41 -10.79 -14.85
C ARG A 68 -5.82 -12.19 -15.30
N GLY A 69 -5.15 -13.21 -14.78
CA GLY A 69 -5.55 -14.62 -14.88
C GLY A 69 -6.34 -15.06 -13.64
N PRO A 70 -6.81 -16.34 -13.63
CA PRO A 70 -7.58 -16.88 -12.50
C PRO A 70 -6.87 -16.81 -11.15
N ASP A 71 -5.54 -16.96 -11.16
CA ASP A 71 -4.70 -17.00 -9.96
C ASP A 71 -3.87 -15.72 -9.77
N THR A 72 -4.11 -14.69 -10.57
CA THR A 72 -3.38 -13.42 -10.45
C THR A 72 -3.90 -12.62 -9.27
N LEU A 73 -3.05 -12.36 -8.28
CA LEU A 73 -3.34 -11.45 -7.17
C LEU A 73 -3.20 -9.99 -7.64
N VAL A 74 -4.24 -9.20 -7.45
CA VAL A 74 -4.22 -7.76 -7.73
C VAL A 74 -4.22 -6.98 -6.42
N VAL A 75 -3.13 -6.24 -6.18
CA VAL A 75 -2.97 -5.36 -5.02
C VAL A 75 -2.95 -3.91 -5.50
N VAL A 76 -3.84 -3.09 -4.95
CA VAL A 76 -3.87 -1.65 -5.24
C VAL A 76 -3.60 -0.89 -3.95
N ASP A 77 -2.48 -0.16 -3.94
CA ASP A 77 -2.19 0.86 -2.95
C ASP A 77 -2.78 2.18 -3.49
N PRO A 78 -3.87 2.68 -2.90
CA PRO A 78 -4.61 3.81 -3.46
C PRO A 78 -3.97 5.15 -3.08
N VAL A 79 -2.72 5.35 -3.45
CA VAL A 79 -1.90 6.51 -3.09
C VAL A 79 -2.55 7.81 -3.58
N MET A 80 -3.28 8.51 -2.67
CA MET A 80 -4.01 9.75 -2.99
C MET A 80 -3.69 10.90 -2.05
N GLY A 81 -3.29 10.63 -0.82
CA GLY A 81 -3.08 11.66 0.18
C GLY A 81 -2.74 11.14 1.57
N ASP A 82 -2.47 12.06 2.49
CA ASP A 82 -2.20 11.79 3.90
C ASP A 82 -2.68 12.93 4.79
N ASP A 83 -2.87 12.70 6.10
CA ASP A 83 -3.34 13.67 7.09
C ASP A 83 -4.58 14.48 6.66
N GLY A 84 -5.53 13.82 5.99
CA GLY A 84 -6.77 14.42 5.50
C GLY A 84 -6.61 15.30 4.27
N LYS A 85 -5.45 15.30 3.61
CA LYS A 85 -5.16 16.13 2.45
C LYS A 85 -4.75 15.27 1.25
N ALA A 86 -5.33 15.59 0.09
CA ALA A 86 -4.84 15.00 -1.16
C ALA A 86 -3.43 15.53 -1.48
N TYR A 87 -2.61 14.70 -2.10
CA TYR A 87 -1.33 15.15 -2.65
C TYR A 87 -1.55 16.19 -3.74
N GLN A 88 -0.59 17.09 -3.95
CA GLN A 88 -0.70 18.23 -4.87
C GLN A 88 -1.07 17.83 -6.31
N THR A 89 -0.71 16.65 -6.73
CA THR A 89 -0.99 16.11 -8.06
C THR A 89 -2.39 15.49 -8.18
N TYR A 90 -3.09 15.26 -7.07
CA TYR A 90 -4.39 14.59 -7.07
C TYR A 90 -5.56 15.56 -7.17
N THR A 91 -6.39 15.35 -8.18
CA THR A 91 -7.65 16.03 -8.41
C THR A 91 -8.84 15.20 -7.88
N PRO A 92 -10.04 15.78 -7.66
CA PRO A 92 -11.23 15.00 -7.35
C PRO A 92 -11.55 13.93 -8.40
N ALA A 93 -11.28 14.19 -9.68
CA ALA A 93 -11.46 13.23 -10.76
C ALA A 93 -10.48 12.05 -10.65
N MET A 94 -9.23 12.30 -10.26
CA MET A 94 -8.25 11.27 -9.98
C MET A 94 -8.65 10.42 -8.78
N CYS A 95 -9.17 11.02 -7.70
CA CYS A 95 -9.68 10.26 -6.54
C CYS A 95 -10.83 9.33 -6.95
N ALA A 96 -11.78 9.83 -7.76
CA ALA A 96 -12.86 9.01 -8.30
C ALA A 96 -12.35 7.90 -9.24
N GLY A 97 -11.32 8.19 -10.02
CA GLY A 97 -10.63 7.20 -10.88
C GLY A 97 -9.96 6.12 -10.03
N MET A 98 -9.25 6.49 -8.97
CA MET A 98 -8.59 5.57 -8.06
C MET A 98 -9.60 4.67 -7.32
N ALA A 99 -10.77 5.21 -6.94
CA ALA A 99 -11.84 4.39 -6.36
C ALA A 99 -12.28 3.27 -7.31
N ARG A 100 -12.47 3.58 -8.61
CA ARG A 100 -12.79 2.57 -9.64
C ARG A 100 -11.64 1.58 -9.88
N LEU A 101 -10.39 2.04 -9.86
CA LEU A 101 -9.24 1.14 -9.95
C LEU A 101 -9.20 0.16 -8.77
N ALA A 102 -9.44 0.67 -7.57
CA ALA A 102 -9.48 -0.13 -6.35
C ALA A 102 -10.60 -1.20 -6.36
N GLU A 103 -11.68 -1.02 -7.15
CA GLU A 103 -12.70 -2.06 -7.35
C GLU A 103 -12.18 -3.30 -8.09
N LEU A 104 -11.09 -3.16 -8.85
CA LEU A 104 -10.46 -4.28 -9.55
C LEU A 104 -9.50 -5.09 -8.66
N ALA A 105 -9.23 -4.62 -7.45
CA ALA A 105 -8.25 -5.24 -6.57
C ALA A 105 -8.82 -6.43 -5.79
N ASP A 106 -7.96 -7.41 -5.50
CA ASP A 106 -8.21 -8.46 -4.50
C ASP A 106 -7.83 -7.98 -3.10
N VAL A 107 -6.86 -7.05 -3.01
CA VAL A 107 -6.40 -6.43 -1.76
C VAL A 107 -6.14 -4.94 -2.00
N ILE A 108 -6.58 -4.10 -1.06
CA ILE A 108 -6.22 -2.68 -1.01
C ILE A 108 -5.52 -2.32 0.29
N THR A 109 -4.63 -1.30 0.24
CA THR A 109 -3.80 -0.88 1.39
C THR A 109 -3.99 0.60 1.77
N PRO A 110 -5.23 1.11 1.88
CA PRO A 110 -5.44 2.53 2.13
C PRO A 110 -4.98 2.95 3.53
N ASN A 111 -4.52 4.19 3.67
CA ASN A 111 -4.49 4.89 4.96
C ASN A 111 -5.88 5.49 5.28
N LEU A 112 -6.04 6.14 6.45
CA LEU A 112 -7.33 6.73 6.85
C LEU A 112 -7.80 7.85 5.91
N THR A 113 -6.89 8.63 5.34
CA THR A 113 -7.21 9.68 4.36
C THR A 113 -7.74 9.09 3.07
N GLU A 114 -7.07 8.09 2.58
CA GLU A 114 -7.44 7.35 1.37
C GLU A 114 -8.76 6.59 1.57
N ALA A 115 -8.96 6.01 2.76
CA ALA A 115 -10.23 5.41 3.15
C ALA A 115 -11.39 6.41 3.06
N ALA A 116 -11.19 7.64 3.56
CA ALA A 116 -12.18 8.71 3.45
C ALA A 116 -12.48 9.03 1.99
N PHE A 117 -11.45 9.18 1.14
CA PHE A 117 -11.62 9.48 -0.29
C PHE A 117 -12.33 8.34 -1.04
N LEU A 118 -11.96 7.10 -0.79
CA LEU A 118 -12.59 5.92 -1.41
C LEU A 118 -14.08 5.81 -1.06
N LEU A 119 -14.46 6.22 0.14
CA LEU A 119 -15.85 6.18 0.61
C LEU A 119 -16.63 7.48 0.36
N GLY A 120 -15.98 8.52 -0.20
CA GLY A 120 -16.59 9.83 -0.42
C GLY A 120 -16.98 10.52 0.90
N ARG A 121 -16.22 10.28 1.99
CA ARG A 121 -16.46 10.84 3.33
C ARG A 121 -15.48 11.96 3.64
N ASN A 122 -15.84 12.80 4.61
CA ASN A 122 -14.90 13.75 5.18
C ASN A 122 -13.93 13.00 6.12
N TYR A 123 -12.63 13.24 5.97
CA TYR A 123 -11.59 12.66 6.84
C TYR A 123 -11.84 12.95 8.32
N GLN A 124 -12.32 14.18 8.65
CA GLN A 124 -12.61 14.55 10.04
C GLN A 124 -13.71 13.68 10.68
N ASP A 125 -14.61 13.14 9.89
CA ASP A 125 -15.69 12.24 10.38
C ASP A 125 -15.13 10.87 10.77
N LEU A 126 -13.93 10.51 10.29
CA LEU A 126 -13.21 9.30 10.66
C LEU A 126 -12.32 9.48 11.90
N LEU A 127 -12.24 10.70 12.46
CA LEU A 127 -11.44 11.00 13.64
C LEU A 127 -12.33 11.14 14.87
N ASP A 128 -11.93 10.57 15.99
CA ASP A 128 -12.56 10.80 17.30
C ASP A 128 -11.98 12.08 17.92
N GLY A 129 -12.78 13.17 17.87
CA GLY A 129 -12.38 14.48 18.41
C GLY A 129 -11.11 15.06 17.79
N GLY A 130 -10.85 14.79 16.48
CA GLY A 130 -9.66 15.26 15.77
C GLY A 130 -8.42 14.39 15.99
N ARG A 131 -8.57 13.20 16.58
CA ARG A 131 -7.51 12.20 16.75
C ARG A 131 -7.79 10.97 15.90
N ALA A 132 -6.75 10.24 15.54
CA ALA A 132 -6.91 8.95 14.87
C ALA A 132 -7.85 8.04 15.70
N LEU A 133 -8.73 7.34 15.01
CA LEU A 133 -9.65 6.39 15.62
C LEU A 133 -8.88 5.35 16.45
N HIS A 134 -8.99 5.45 17.80
CA HIS A 134 -8.48 4.43 18.73
C HIS A 134 -9.58 3.42 19.10
N ASN A 135 -10.56 3.25 18.22
CA ASN A 135 -11.70 2.36 18.45
C ASN A 135 -11.61 1.18 17.49
N GLU A 136 -11.30 0.02 18.04
CA GLU A 136 -11.17 -1.21 17.25
C GLU A 136 -12.45 -1.56 16.48
N SER A 137 -13.63 -1.37 17.07
CA SER A 137 -14.90 -1.65 16.41
C SER A 137 -15.14 -0.71 15.23
N ALA A 138 -14.80 0.58 15.36
CA ALA A 138 -14.93 1.54 14.27
C ALA A 138 -13.95 1.25 13.14
N LEU A 139 -12.70 0.88 13.45
CA LEU A 139 -11.71 0.49 12.43
C LEU A 139 -12.10 -0.81 11.72
N ARG A 140 -12.67 -1.78 12.45
CA ARG A 140 -13.23 -3.01 11.85
C ARG A 140 -14.35 -2.68 10.87
N HIS A 141 -15.30 -1.85 11.30
CA HIS A 141 -16.43 -1.46 10.45
C HIS A 141 -15.97 -0.71 9.20
N LEU A 142 -15.00 0.20 9.35
CA LEU A 142 -14.41 0.94 8.23
C LEU A 142 -13.72 -0.01 7.22
N ALA A 143 -12.94 -0.96 7.71
CA ALA A 143 -12.28 -1.95 6.85
C ALA A 143 -13.29 -2.88 6.16
N GLU A 144 -14.38 -3.27 6.86
CA GLU A 144 -15.46 -4.05 6.28
C GLU A 144 -16.21 -3.27 5.19
N GLU A 145 -16.52 -2.00 5.41
CA GLU A 145 -17.16 -1.14 4.42
C GLU A 145 -16.30 -0.98 3.16
N LEU A 146 -15.00 -0.75 3.33
CA LEU A 146 -14.02 -0.68 2.24
C LEU A 146 -13.92 -2.00 1.45
N SER A 147 -14.34 -3.12 2.02
CA SER A 147 -14.33 -4.42 1.33
C SER A 147 -15.43 -4.56 0.27
N LEU A 148 -16.36 -3.62 0.16
CA LEU A 148 -17.45 -3.62 -0.81
C LEU A 148 -18.27 -4.94 -0.80
N GLY A 149 -18.74 -5.33 0.37
CA GLY A 149 -19.50 -6.57 0.52
C GLY A 149 -18.66 -7.83 0.32
N ARG A 150 -17.40 -7.79 0.72
CA ARG A 150 -16.40 -8.88 0.64
C ARG A 150 -15.93 -9.21 -0.77
N THR A 151 -15.94 -8.26 -1.68
CA THR A 151 -15.35 -8.45 -3.03
C THR A 151 -13.83 -8.36 -3.01
N ARG A 152 -13.25 -7.67 -1.99
CA ARG A 152 -11.81 -7.49 -1.80
C ARG A 152 -11.44 -7.47 -0.32
N SER A 153 -10.22 -7.86 -0.01
CA SER A 153 -9.61 -7.73 1.31
C SER A 153 -9.03 -6.33 1.51
N VAL A 154 -8.91 -5.91 2.77
CA VAL A 154 -8.44 -4.57 3.13
C VAL A 154 -7.36 -4.67 4.20
N ALA A 155 -6.25 -3.99 4.01
CA ALA A 155 -5.26 -3.72 5.04
C ALA A 155 -5.22 -2.20 5.27
N LEU A 156 -6.09 -1.69 6.15
CA LEU A 156 -6.20 -0.28 6.50
C LEU A 156 -5.00 0.11 7.35
N THR A 157 -4.09 0.89 6.78
CA THR A 157 -2.83 1.30 7.42
C THR A 157 -2.99 2.54 8.31
N GLY A 158 -2.01 2.77 9.19
CA GLY A 158 -2.08 3.87 10.17
C GLY A 158 -3.14 3.65 11.25
N ALA A 159 -3.74 2.46 11.31
CA ALA A 159 -4.73 2.10 12.32
C ALA A 159 -4.06 1.98 13.70
N ALA A 160 -4.43 2.86 14.63
CA ALA A 160 -3.91 2.88 15.98
C ALA A 160 -5.01 2.50 16.97
N LEU A 161 -4.81 1.46 17.78
CA LEU A 161 -5.77 1.03 18.80
C LEU A 161 -5.55 1.69 20.17
N ALA A 162 -4.41 2.35 20.34
CA ALA A 162 -4.06 3.07 21.57
C ALA A 162 -3.07 4.20 21.26
N PRO A 163 -2.96 5.21 22.11
CA PRO A 163 -1.90 6.22 22.01
C PRO A 163 -0.51 5.57 22.00
N GLY A 164 0.39 6.07 21.15
CA GLY A 164 1.74 5.52 20.97
C GLY A 164 1.80 4.18 20.21
N ARG A 165 0.70 3.75 19.61
CA ARG A 165 0.64 2.56 18.75
C ARG A 165 0.33 2.96 17.31
N THR A 166 0.71 2.10 16.39
CA THR A 166 0.34 2.16 14.96
C THR A 166 0.29 0.76 14.39
N GLY A 167 -0.25 0.62 13.20
CA GLY A 167 -0.28 -0.67 12.53
C GLY A 167 -1.32 -0.73 11.43
N ALA A 168 -1.98 -1.87 11.29
CA ALA A 168 -3.03 -2.08 10.30
C ALA A 168 -4.25 -2.78 10.90
N MET A 169 -5.45 -2.44 10.39
CA MET A 169 -6.66 -3.22 10.55
C MET A 169 -6.87 -4.03 9.28
N CYS A 170 -6.80 -5.34 9.39
CA CYS A 170 -6.92 -6.27 8.28
C CYS A 170 -8.33 -6.87 8.23
N PHE A 171 -9.03 -6.72 7.12
CA PHE A 171 -10.29 -7.40 6.84
C PHE A 171 -10.07 -8.40 5.70
N ASP A 172 -10.17 -9.69 6.01
CA ASP A 172 -10.08 -10.76 5.01
C ASP A 172 -11.46 -11.05 4.43
N ALA A 173 -11.66 -10.71 3.17
CA ALA A 173 -12.93 -10.86 2.46
C ALA A 173 -13.38 -12.33 2.39
N ARG A 174 -12.45 -13.26 2.28
CA ARG A 174 -12.71 -14.69 2.16
C ARG A 174 -13.29 -15.29 3.44
N THR A 175 -12.77 -14.85 4.59
CA THR A 175 -13.20 -15.37 5.90
C THR A 175 -14.21 -14.46 6.59
N GLY A 176 -14.29 -13.18 6.19
CA GLY A 176 -15.07 -12.14 6.86
C GLY A 176 -14.52 -11.74 8.22
N ARG A 177 -13.26 -12.05 8.51
CA ARG A 177 -12.61 -11.71 9.78
C ARG A 177 -11.88 -10.38 9.67
N ALA A 178 -12.03 -9.56 10.70
CA ALA A 178 -11.25 -8.34 10.88
C ALA A 178 -10.33 -8.51 12.09
N GLU A 179 -9.03 -8.28 11.90
CA GLU A 179 -8.00 -8.47 12.90
C GLU A 179 -6.97 -7.34 12.84
N ALA A 180 -6.59 -6.82 14.00
CA ALA A 180 -5.61 -5.74 14.07
C ALA A 180 -4.19 -6.31 14.24
N VAL A 181 -3.24 -5.62 13.60
CA VAL A 181 -1.80 -5.79 13.80
C VAL A 181 -1.26 -4.47 14.31
N GLN A 182 -0.55 -4.47 15.43
CA GLN A 182 -0.10 -3.26 16.11
C GLN A 182 1.36 -3.33 16.52
N THR A 183 2.06 -2.22 16.36
CA THR A 183 3.43 -2.00 16.86
C THR A 183 3.53 -0.68 17.62
N GLU A 184 4.68 -0.38 18.20
CA GLU A 184 4.97 0.93 18.77
C GLU A 184 5.11 1.98 17.66
N PHE A 185 4.58 3.17 17.92
CA PHE A 185 4.69 4.28 16.99
C PHE A 185 6.03 4.99 17.17
N VAL A 186 6.83 5.04 16.13
CA VAL A 186 8.05 5.86 16.08
C VAL A 186 7.65 7.26 15.64
N ALA A 187 7.68 8.23 16.56
CA ALA A 187 7.16 9.59 16.39
C ALA A 187 8.06 10.47 15.52
N HIS A 188 8.30 10.07 14.28
CA HIS A 188 9.08 10.82 13.31
C HIS A 188 8.39 10.77 11.93
N PRO A 189 8.43 11.88 11.14
CA PRO A 189 7.91 11.89 9.78
C PRO A 189 8.84 11.08 8.87
N LEU A 190 8.46 9.83 8.59
CA LEU A 190 9.23 8.92 7.75
C LEU A 190 8.49 8.71 6.42
N HIS A 191 9.21 8.93 5.31
CA HIS A 191 8.68 8.73 3.96
C HIS A 191 8.93 7.29 3.46
N GLY A 192 8.07 6.81 2.55
CA GLY A 192 8.19 5.49 1.91
C GLY A 192 7.65 4.30 2.72
N THR A 193 7.06 4.55 3.89
CA THR A 193 6.50 3.48 4.72
C THR A 193 5.31 2.77 4.07
N GLY A 194 4.45 3.51 3.32
CA GLY A 194 3.33 2.94 2.56
C GLY A 194 3.80 2.00 1.46
N ASP A 195 4.76 2.45 0.64
CA ASP A 195 5.33 1.65 -0.45
C ASP A 195 5.99 0.36 0.06
N ILE A 196 6.72 0.45 1.18
CA ILE A 196 7.33 -0.72 1.83
C ILE A 196 6.25 -1.65 2.37
N PHE A 197 5.20 -1.11 3.01
CA PHE A 197 4.09 -1.91 3.52
C PHE A 197 3.44 -2.73 2.41
N ALA A 198 3.01 -2.07 1.34
CA ALA A 198 2.33 -2.73 0.23
C ALA A 198 3.24 -3.74 -0.49
N SER A 199 4.54 -3.43 -0.61
CA SER A 199 5.53 -4.34 -1.22
C SER A 199 5.75 -5.59 -0.39
N VAL A 200 5.96 -5.46 0.93
CA VAL A 200 6.16 -6.59 1.85
C VAL A 200 4.89 -7.42 1.96
N LEU A 201 3.72 -6.77 2.10
CA LEU A 201 2.41 -7.44 2.12
C LEU A 201 2.21 -8.29 0.87
N THR A 202 2.42 -7.69 -0.32
CA THR A 202 2.27 -8.39 -1.60
C THR A 202 3.21 -9.59 -1.68
N GLY A 203 4.47 -9.43 -1.31
CA GLY A 203 5.45 -10.51 -1.30
C GLY A 203 5.10 -11.64 -0.35
N ALA A 204 4.55 -11.33 0.83
CA ALA A 204 4.10 -12.31 1.82
C ALA A 204 2.86 -13.09 1.33
N LEU A 205 1.84 -12.38 0.79
CA LEU A 205 0.66 -13.00 0.19
C LEU A 205 1.03 -13.95 -0.95
N MET A 206 2.01 -13.57 -1.79
CA MET A 206 2.52 -14.43 -2.87
C MET A 206 3.26 -15.67 -2.38
N ARG A 207 3.72 -15.70 -1.13
CA ARG A 207 4.26 -16.90 -0.49
C ARG A 207 3.20 -17.79 0.13
N GLY A 208 1.94 -17.36 0.14
CA GLY A 208 0.81 -18.08 0.71
C GLY A 208 0.48 -17.70 2.16
N ASP A 209 1.10 -16.65 2.70
CA ASP A 209 0.75 -16.13 4.03
C ASP A 209 -0.70 -15.59 4.00
N ILE A 210 -1.44 -15.72 5.10
CA ILE A 210 -2.76 -15.10 5.23
C ILE A 210 -2.60 -13.57 5.43
N LEU A 211 -3.67 -12.81 5.13
CA LEU A 211 -3.62 -11.34 5.15
C LEU A 211 -3.06 -10.76 6.45
N LYS A 212 -3.49 -11.28 7.61
CA LYS A 212 -3.00 -10.83 8.92
C LYS A 212 -1.50 -11.06 9.10
N GLU A 213 -1.00 -12.23 8.72
CA GLU A 213 0.42 -12.59 8.85
C GLU A 213 1.27 -11.74 7.89
N ALA A 214 0.80 -11.55 6.67
CA ALA A 214 1.44 -10.68 5.69
C ALA A 214 1.50 -9.22 6.18
N ALA A 215 0.42 -8.70 6.75
CA ALA A 215 0.39 -7.37 7.34
C ALA A 215 1.28 -7.28 8.60
N ALA A 216 1.33 -8.31 9.45
CA ALA A 216 2.21 -8.34 10.61
C ALA A 216 3.68 -8.26 10.20
N MET A 217 4.08 -9.02 9.17
CA MET A 217 5.43 -8.94 8.62
C MET A 217 5.76 -7.53 8.11
N ALA A 218 4.84 -6.89 7.40
CA ALA A 218 5.04 -5.53 6.89
C ALA A 218 5.16 -4.51 8.03
N VAL A 219 4.27 -4.56 9.02
CA VAL A 219 4.28 -3.67 10.20
C VAL A 219 5.58 -3.84 11.01
N ASP A 220 5.99 -5.08 11.30
CA ASP A 220 7.20 -5.37 12.08
C ASP A 220 8.47 -4.94 11.31
N PHE A 221 8.47 -5.14 9.99
CA PHE A 221 9.60 -4.72 9.15
C PHE A 221 9.75 -3.20 9.14
N ILE A 222 8.66 -2.47 8.89
CA ILE A 222 8.65 -1.00 8.88
C ILE A 222 9.05 -0.44 10.25
N HIS A 223 8.52 -1.00 11.33
CA HIS A 223 8.90 -0.59 12.68
C HIS A 223 10.41 -0.73 12.91
N ALA A 224 10.98 -1.86 12.52
CA ALA A 224 12.42 -2.06 12.64
C ALA A 224 13.24 -1.08 11.79
N CYS A 225 12.77 -0.75 10.57
CA CYS A 225 13.39 0.26 9.71
C CYS A 225 13.30 1.65 10.34
N ALA A 226 12.13 2.01 10.88
CA ALA A 226 11.89 3.30 11.54
C ALA A 226 12.80 3.47 12.77
N VAL A 227 12.85 2.47 13.66
CA VAL A 227 13.73 2.47 14.84
C VAL A 227 15.19 2.64 14.41
N ARG A 228 15.64 1.87 13.43
CA ARG A 228 17.00 1.96 12.91
C ARG A 228 17.33 3.36 12.36
N THR A 229 16.42 3.94 11.55
CA THR A 229 16.62 5.27 10.96
C THR A 229 16.85 6.33 12.04
N VAL A 230 16.05 6.27 13.12
CA VAL A 230 16.15 7.20 14.24
C VAL A 230 17.41 6.93 15.09
N ASP A 231 17.67 5.69 15.45
CA ASP A 231 18.83 5.30 16.28
C ASP A 231 20.16 5.63 15.61
N GLN A 232 20.23 5.54 14.28
CA GLN A 232 21.41 5.89 13.51
C GLN A 232 21.49 7.40 13.19
N ASN A 233 20.51 8.19 13.65
CA ASN A 233 20.41 9.64 13.39
C ASN A 233 20.54 9.97 11.89
N LEU A 234 19.91 9.15 11.04
CA LEU A 234 19.90 9.33 9.59
C LEU A 234 18.97 10.48 9.18
N SER A 235 19.19 11.00 7.99
CA SER A 235 18.32 12.04 7.43
C SER A 235 16.89 11.52 7.23
N LEU A 236 15.93 12.09 7.94
CA LEU A 236 14.51 11.72 7.81
C LEU A 236 13.95 12.05 6.41
N GLN A 237 14.60 12.97 5.69
CA GLN A 237 14.23 13.31 4.31
C GLN A 237 14.57 12.20 3.32
N GLU A 238 15.53 11.33 3.63
CA GLU A 238 15.89 10.21 2.76
C GLU A 238 14.95 9.01 2.87
N GLY A 239 13.98 9.07 3.79
CA GLY A 239 13.05 7.98 4.08
C GLY A 239 13.60 6.98 5.09
N VAL A 240 13.00 5.80 5.15
CA VAL A 240 13.41 4.76 6.10
C VAL A 240 14.59 3.94 5.56
N ASP A 241 15.57 3.67 6.42
CA ASP A 241 16.76 2.85 6.12
C ASP A 241 16.40 1.35 6.16
N PHE A 242 15.87 0.84 5.05
CA PHE A 242 15.34 -0.52 4.96
C PHE A 242 16.31 -1.55 4.39
N GLU A 243 17.27 -1.15 3.54
CA GLU A 243 18.14 -2.07 2.81
C GLU A 243 18.95 -2.99 3.74
N PRO A 244 19.53 -2.52 4.85
CA PRO A 244 20.28 -3.39 5.76
C PRO A 244 19.41 -4.44 6.46
N LEU A 245 18.09 -4.23 6.48
CA LEU A 245 17.13 -5.10 7.15
C LEU A 245 16.41 -6.09 6.21
N LEU A 246 16.66 -6.03 4.89
CA LEU A 246 16.03 -6.93 3.90
C LEU A 246 16.19 -8.41 4.24
N GLY A 247 17.29 -8.78 4.90
CA GLY A 247 17.50 -10.15 5.36
C GLY A 247 16.43 -10.67 6.32
N ARG A 248 15.69 -9.78 7.02
CA ARG A 248 14.58 -10.16 7.92
C ARG A 248 13.34 -10.68 7.17
N LEU A 249 13.21 -10.34 5.90
CA LEU A 249 12.10 -10.78 5.03
C LEU A 249 12.34 -12.17 4.42
N LEU A 250 13.55 -12.71 4.56
CA LEU A 250 13.84 -14.06 4.10
C LEU A 250 13.12 -15.08 4.99
N PRO A 251 12.51 -16.13 4.39
CA PRO A 251 11.95 -17.21 5.18
C PRO A 251 13.05 -17.79 6.08
N SER A 252 12.74 -17.95 7.37
CA SER A 252 13.63 -18.71 8.26
C SER A 252 13.91 -20.05 7.58
N ARG A 253 15.20 -20.38 7.34
CA ARG A 253 15.56 -21.71 6.83
C ARG A 253 14.95 -22.73 7.79
N ARG A 254 13.88 -23.40 7.36
CA ARG A 254 13.44 -24.61 8.07
C ARG A 254 14.67 -25.51 8.13
N LYS A 255 15.17 -25.78 9.33
CA LYS A 255 16.15 -26.87 9.49
C LYS A 255 15.48 -28.11 8.90
N PRO A 256 16.17 -28.88 8.04
CA PRO A 256 15.61 -30.15 7.60
C PRO A 256 15.27 -30.95 8.86
N GLU A 257 14.00 -31.33 9.00
CA GLU A 257 13.60 -32.29 10.03
C GLU A 257 14.32 -33.59 9.74
N GLY A 258 15.24 -33.94 10.62
CA GLY A 258 15.74 -35.29 10.84
C GLY A 258 16.57 -35.93 9.71
N SER A 259 17.86 -35.87 9.82
CA SER A 259 18.73 -37.00 9.45
C SER A 259 19.08 -37.80 10.71
#